data_fbe379234605eaab1c567b9dd2bed572
#
_entry.id   fbe379234605eaab1c567b9dd2bed572
#
_cell.length_a   1.000
_cell.length_b   1.000
_cell.length_c   1.000
_cell.angle_alpha   90.00
_cell.angle_beta   90.00
_cell.angle_gamma   90.00
#
_symmetry.space_group_name_H-M   'P 1'
#
loop_
_entity.id
_entity.type
_entity.pdbx_description
1 polymer ?
#
loop_
_entity_poly.entity_id
_entity_poly.type
_entity_poly.pdbx_seq_one_letter_code
_entity_poly.pdbx_strand_id
1 'polypeptide(L)'
;MIDNNDKLIEKIKNDKEDEVFTLRPQALDEFIGQGGLKDKLTIFMTASLQRSEPLDHTLFYGPPGLGKTTLAGIIAKEMKGNLRVTTGPALERAGDLAAILSNIQPNDVLFIDEIHRMSAHIEEILYPAMEDFSLSIIVGKGPLARSIRLSLPKFTLIGATTRLGL
;
A
#
# COMPACT_ATOMS: atom_id res chain seq x y z
N MET A 1 -1.35 -37.16 1.20
CA MET A 1 0.11 -37.09 1.43
C MET A 1 0.59 -35.85 0.71
N ILE A 2 0.82 -34.77 1.42
CA ILE A 2 1.40 -33.54 0.86
C ILE A 2 2.88 -33.82 0.70
N ASP A 3 3.36 -33.76 -0.53
CA ASP A 3 4.70 -34.21 -0.92
C ASP A 3 5.76 -33.36 -0.20
N ASN A 4 6.77 -34.01 0.37
CA ASN A 4 7.89 -33.35 1.04
C ASN A 4 8.65 -32.38 0.10
N ASN A 5 8.53 -32.56 -1.21
CA ASN A 5 9.09 -31.66 -2.20
C ASN A 5 8.42 -30.29 -2.26
N ASP A 6 7.08 -30.22 -2.08
CA ASP A 6 6.38 -28.94 -2.11
C ASP A 6 6.74 -28.05 -0.90
N LYS A 7 6.92 -28.66 0.27
CA LYS A 7 7.39 -27.95 1.47
C LYS A 7 8.85 -27.44 1.35
N LEU A 8 9.71 -28.20 0.66
CA LEU A 8 11.07 -27.79 0.39
C LEU A 8 11.13 -26.62 -0.61
N ILE A 9 10.28 -26.66 -1.64
CA ILE A 9 10.20 -25.59 -2.65
C ILE A 9 9.62 -24.30 -2.03
N GLU A 10 8.60 -24.38 -1.17
CA GLU A 10 8.09 -23.24 -0.42
C GLU A 10 9.13 -22.64 0.53
N LYS A 11 9.89 -23.48 1.24
CA LYS A 11 10.94 -23.02 2.14
C LYS A 11 12.08 -22.33 1.38
N ILE A 12 12.52 -22.86 0.24
CA ILE A 12 13.55 -22.26 -0.59
C ILE A 12 13.08 -20.93 -1.22
N LYS A 13 11.79 -20.82 -1.55
CA LYS A 13 11.21 -19.54 -2.03
C LYS A 13 11.18 -18.50 -0.93
N ASN A 14 10.73 -18.87 0.28
CA ASN A 14 10.68 -17.97 1.42
C ASN A 14 12.09 -17.51 1.84
N ASP A 15 13.06 -18.43 1.91
CA ASP A 15 14.46 -18.09 2.25
C ASP A 15 15.08 -17.13 1.20
N LYS A 16 14.77 -17.29 -0.09
CA LYS A 16 15.22 -16.37 -1.15
C LYS A 16 14.50 -15.02 -1.14
N GLU A 17 13.23 -14.99 -0.81
CA GLU A 17 12.49 -13.75 -0.64
C GLU A 17 12.99 -12.97 0.57
N ASP A 18 13.30 -13.64 1.68
CA ASP A 18 13.90 -13.04 2.87
C ASP A 18 15.32 -12.51 2.61
N GLU A 19 16.17 -13.24 1.86
CA GLU A 19 17.49 -12.74 1.45
C GLU A 19 17.41 -11.52 0.54
N VAL A 20 16.50 -11.49 -0.43
CA VAL A 20 16.30 -10.34 -1.31
C VAL A 20 15.71 -9.15 -0.53
N PHE A 21 14.91 -9.40 0.51
CA PHE A 21 14.40 -8.35 1.39
C PHE A 21 15.52 -7.73 2.24
N THR A 22 16.50 -8.53 2.66
CA THR A 22 17.65 -8.06 3.47
C THR A 22 18.62 -7.19 2.66
N LEU A 23 18.65 -7.31 1.33
CA LEU A 23 19.49 -6.50 0.44
C LEU A 23 18.83 -5.16 0.02
N ARG A 24 17.56 -4.94 0.35
CA ARG A 24 16.87 -3.66 0.05
C ARG A 24 17.20 -2.63 1.11
N PRO A 25 17.38 -1.35 0.73
CA PRO A 25 17.53 -0.27 1.68
C PRO A 25 16.40 -0.28 2.71
N GLN A 26 16.77 -0.16 3.98
CA GLN A 26 15.84 -0.18 5.11
C GLN A 26 15.58 1.22 5.70
N ALA A 27 16.36 2.19 5.28
CA ALA A 27 16.26 3.58 5.70
C ALA A 27 16.45 4.51 4.50
N LEU A 28 15.99 5.75 4.62
CA LEU A 28 15.99 6.72 3.51
C LEU A 28 17.41 7.14 3.11
N ASP A 29 18.36 7.15 4.05
CA ASP A 29 19.77 7.45 3.80
C ASP A 29 20.46 6.34 2.99
N GLU A 30 20.08 5.08 3.18
CA GLU A 30 20.57 3.93 2.41
C GLU A 30 20.05 3.90 0.98
N PHE A 31 18.94 4.60 0.70
CA PHE A 31 18.34 4.64 -0.63
C PHE A 31 19.21 5.48 -1.58
N ILE A 32 19.80 4.81 -2.58
CA ILE A 32 20.77 5.43 -3.49
C ILE A 32 20.07 6.27 -4.56
N GLY A 33 20.53 7.48 -4.77
CA GLY A 33 20.03 8.41 -5.81
C GLY A 33 18.89 9.28 -5.32
N GLN A 34 18.33 10.08 -6.24
CA GLN A 34 17.16 10.93 -6.07
C GLN A 34 17.20 11.87 -4.84
N GLY A 35 18.33 12.58 -4.63
CA GLY A 35 18.54 13.45 -3.46
C GLY A 35 17.39 14.42 -3.19
N GLY A 36 16.90 15.13 -4.22
CA GLY A 36 15.79 16.07 -4.05
C GLY A 36 14.44 15.42 -3.65
N LEU A 37 14.23 14.14 -3.98
CA LEU A 37 13.06 13.40 -3.49
C LEU A 37 13.24 12.99 -2.02
N LYS A 38 14.43 12.56 -1.65
CA LYS A 38 14.79 12.21 -0.26
C LYS A 38 14.59 13.40 0.67
N ASP A 39 15.08 14.56 0.30
CA ASP A 39 14.93 15.79 1.09
C ASP A 39 13.46 16.13 1.33
N LYS A 40 12.63 16.08 0.28
CA LYS A 40 11.19 16.32 0.38
C LYS A 40 10.49 15.30 1.28
N LEU A 41 10.78 14.01 1.10
CA LEU A 41 10.18 12.96 1.93
C LEU A 41 10.58 13.10 3.38
N THR A 42 11.85 13.43 3.68
CA THR A 42 12.30 13.70 5.05
C THR A 42 11.51 14.83 5.68
N ILE A 43 11.29 15.94 4.98
CA ILE A 43 10.51 17.07 5.48
C ILE A 43 9.06 16.63 5.77
N PHE A 44 8.41 15.96 4.82
CA PHE A 44 7.00 15.56 4.98
C PHE A 44 6.83 14.53 6.10
N MET A 45 7.66 13.50 6.17
CA MET A 45 7.61 12.51 7.24
C MET A 45 7.88 13.13 8.60
N THR A 46 8.89 13.99 8.72
CA THR A 46 9.18 14.72 9.98
C THR A 46 7.99 15.55 10.43
N ALA A 47 7.37 16.30 9.52
CA ALA A 47 6.20 17.11 9.84
C ALA A 47 5.00 16.26 10.28
N SER A 48 4.76 15.13 9.63
CA SER A 48 3.68 14.19 9.98
C SER A 48 3.92 13.56 11.35
N LEU A 49 5.14 13.12 11.64
CA LEU A 49 5.52 12.58 12.95
C LEU A 49 5.36 13.60 14.08
N GLN A 50 5.72 14.86 13.85
CA GLN A 50 5.52 15.94 14.83
C GLN A 50 4.04 16.18 15.16
N ARG A 51 3.16 16.01 14.18
CA ARG A 51 1.70 16.13 14.37
C ARG A 51 1.05 14.84 14.87
N SER A 52 1.81 13.74 14.98
CA SER A 52 1.29 12.40 15.27
C SER A 52 0.21 11.96 14.24
N GLU A 53 0.43 12.26 12.98
CA GLU A 53 -0.44 11.96 11.86
C GLU A 53 0.27 11.06 10.85
N PRO A 54 -0.46 10.24 10.07
CA PRO A 54 0.14 9.53 8.94
C PRO A 54 0.65 10.54 7.89
N LEU A 55 1.53 10.07 7.03
CA LEU A 55 1.95 10.84 5.86
C LEU A 55 0.74 11.06 4.93
N ASP A 56 0.68 12.20 4.27
CA ASP A 56 -0.34 12.47 3.25
C ASP A 56 -0.28 11.43 2.12
N HIS A 57 -1.44 11.13 1.54
CA HIS A 57 -1.50 10.22 0.40
C HIS A 57 -0.61 10.71 -0.73
N THR A 58 0.17 9.81 -1.32
CA THR A 58 1.27 10.17 -2.22
C THR A 58 1.20 9.36 -3.51
N LEU A 59 1.50 9.98 -4.63
CA LEU A 59 1.63 9.31 -5.92
C LEU A 59 3.10 9.28 -6.37
N PHE A 60 3.64 8.07 -6.59
CA PHE A 60 4.94 7.86 -7.18
C PHE A 60 4.83 7.66 -8.69
N TYR A 61 5.40 8.60 -9.43
CA TYR A 61 5.52 8.50 -10.88
C TYR A 61 6.94 8.15 -11.29
N GLY A 62 7.08 7.25 -12.25
CA GLY A 62 8.37 6.93 -12.86
C GLY A 62 8.41 5.54 -13.48
N PRO A 63 9.43 5.28 -14.33
CA PRO A 63 9.60 3.97 -14.97
C PRO A 63 9.76 2.85 -13.95
N PRO A 64 9.56 1.59 -14.37
CA PRO A 64 9.76 0.43 -13.50
C PRO A 64 11.23 0.34 -13.07
N GLY A 65 11.49 -0.31 -11.94
CA GLY A 65 12.85 -0.54 -11.44
C GLY A 65 13.47 0.61 -10.65
N LEU A 66 12.81 1.75 -10.48
CA LEU A 66 13.32 2.89 -9.70
C LEU A 66 13.09 2.77 -8.18
N GLY A 67 12.74 1.60 -7.68
CA GLY A 67 12.60 1.37 -6.25
C GLY A 67 11.35 1.96 -5.58
N LYS A 68 10.26 2.19 -6.34
CA LYS A 68 9.00 2.75 -5.77
C LYS A 68 8.47 1.92 -4.60
N THR A 69 8.44 0.60 -4.73
CA THR A 69 8.02 -0.32 -3.66
C THR A 69 8.99 -0.29 -2.46
N THR A 70 10.30 -0.23 -2.73
CA THR A 70 11.32 -0.10 -1.68
C THR A 70 11.13 1.19 -0.89
N LEU A 71 10.88 2.30 -1.60
CA LEU A 71 10.64 3.60 -0.98
C LEU A 71 9.36 3.61 -0.12
N ALA A 72 8.30 2.96 -0.59
CA ALA A 72 7.08 2.77 0.21
C ALA A 72 7.35 1.97 1.50
N GLY A 73 8.21 0.95 1.42
CA GLY A 73 8.64 0.18 2.60
C GLY A 73 9.44 1.02 3.61
N ILE A 74 10.35 1.86 3.13
CA ILE A 74 11.11 2.79 3.96
C ILE A 74 10.15 3.76 4.66
N ILE A 75 9.21 4.35 3.92
CA ILE A 75 8.19 5.26 4.49
C ILE A 75 7.37 4.56 5.56
N ALA A 76 6.88 3.34 5.31
CA ALA A 76 6.12 2.59 6.31
C ALA A 76 6.92 2.40 7.61
N LYS A 77 8.18 2.03 7.49
CA LYS A 77 9.08 1.83 8.63
C LYS A 77 9.34 3.14 9.40
N GLU A 78 9.66 4.22 8.70
CA GLU A 78 9.89 5.55 9.29
C GLU A 78 8.63 6.08 9.99
N MET A 79 7.44 5.84 9.41
CA MET A 79 6.14 6.22 9.99
C MET A 79 5.65 5.24 11.06
N LYS A 80 6.42 4.19 11.39
CA LYS A 80 6.12 3.15 12.39
C LYS A 80 4.83 2.38 12.10
N GLY A 81 4.51 2.21 10.82
CA GLY A 81 3.41 1.39 10.32
C GLY A 81 3.90 0.17 9.57
N ASN A 82 2.98 -0.68 9.14
CA ASN A 82 3.27 -1.82 8.29
C ASN A 82 3.05 -1.47 6.82
N LEU A 83 3.83 -2.09 5.94
CA LEU A 83 3.61 -2.01 4.50
C LEU A 83 2.64 -3.10 4.06
N ARG A 84 1.57 -2.70 3.36
CA ARG A 84 0.68 -3.60 2.63
C ARG A 84 0.81 -3.33 1.15
N VAL A 85 1.15 -4.35 0.37
CA VAL A 85 1.41 -4.22 -1.06
C VAL A 85 0.31 -4.90 -1.85
N THR A 86 -0.20 -4.20 -2.85
CA THR A 86 -1.11 -4.76 -3.85
C THR A 86 -0.86 -4.08 -5.19
N THR A 87 -1.58 -4.48 -6.23
CA THR A 87 -1.51 -3.87 -7.56
C THR A 87 -2.91 -3.48 -8.03
N GLY A 88 -3.01 -2.45 -8.88
CA GLY A 88 -4.29 -2.07 -9.48
C GLY A 88 -5.03 -3.26 -10.11
N PRO A 89 -4.38 -4.07 -10.96
CA PRO A 89 -4.99 -5.26 -11.56
C PRO A 89 -5.44 -6.34 -10.57
N ALA A 90 -4.85 -6.43 -9.38
CA ALA A 90 -5.25 -7.41 -8.36
C ALA A 90 -6.52 -7.01 -7.61
N LEU A 91 -6.93 -5.75 -7.71
CA LEU A 91 -8.15 -5.21 -7.11
C LEU A 91 -9.31 -5.30 -8.13
N GLU A 92 -9.83 -6.49 -8.33
CA GLU A 92 -10.91 -6.71 -9.30
C GLU A 92 -12.30 -6.44 -8.73
N ARG A 93 -12.49 -6.71 -7.45
CA ARG A 93 -13.78 -6.64 -6.76
C ARG A 93 -13.71 -5.74 -5.53
N ALA A 94 -14.83 -5.11 -5.22
CA ALA A 94 -14.99 -4.34 -3.99
C ALA A 94 -14.54 -5.09 -2.73
N GLY A 95 -14.77 -6.42 -2.71
CA GLY A 95 -14.37 -7.29 -1.60
C GLY A 95 -12.85 -7.40 -1.42
N ASP A 96 -12.07 -7.30 -2.50
CA ASP A 96 -10.62 -7.40 -2.44
C ASP A 96 -10.04 -6.18 -1.71
N LEU A 97 -10.51 -4.98 -2.10
CA LEU A 97 -10.14 -3.74 -1.43
C LEU A 97 -10.65 -3.68 0.01
N ALA A 98 -11.91 -4.10 0.23
CA ALA A 98 -12.51 -4.15 1.55
C ALA A 98 -11.74 -5.07 2.51
N ALA A 99 -11.27 -6.23 2.04
CA ALA A 99 -10.46 -7.16 2.84
C ALA A 99 -9.14 -6.54 3.28
N ILE A 100 -8.48 -5.77 2.41
CA ILE A 100 -7.25 -5.06 2.75
C ILE A 100 -7.53 -3.96 3.77
N LEU A 101 -8.52 -3.10 3.49
CA LEU A 101 -8.83 -1.93 4.31
C LEU A 101 -9.38 -2.31 5.70
N SER A 102 -10.13 -3.41 5.82
CA SER A 102 -10.65 -3.89 7.12
C SER A 102 -9.54 -4.33 8.09
N ASN A 103 -8.37 -4.67 7.56
CA ASN A 103 -7.23 -5.13 8.35
C ASN A 103 -6.15 -4.06 8.52
N ILE A 104 -6.38 -2.83 8.02
CA ILE A 104 -5.41 -1.74 8.10
C ILE A 104 -5.31 -1.25 9.55
N GLN A 105 -4.11 -0.88 9.96
CA GLN A 105 -3.84 -0.36 11.30
C GLN A 105 -3.44 1.12 11.21
N PRO A 106 -3.47 1.88 12.32
CA PRO A 106 -2.99 3.26 12.33
C PRO A 106 -1.55 3.37 11.81
N ASN A 107 -1.30 4.34 10.94
CA ASN A 107 -0.02 4.61 10.28
C ASN A 107 0.45 3.55 9.28
N ASP A 108 -0.33 2.50 9.01
CA ASP A 108 -0.02 1.56 7.93
C ASP A 108 0.09 2.29 6.59
N VAL A 109 0.92 1.77 5.72
CA VAL A 109 1.06 2.23 4.33
C VAL A 109 0.46 1.19 3.40
N LEU A 110 -0.56 1.58 2.65
CA LEU A 110 -1.11 0.79 1.54
C LEU A 110 -0.43 1.23 0.24
N PHE A 111 0.41 0.36 -0.32
CA PHE A 111 1.06 0.59 -1.60
C PHE A 111 0.28 -0.12 -2.71
N ILE A 112 -0.15 0.64 -3.72
CA ILE A 112 -0.84 0.11 -4.91
C ILE A 112 0.03 0.37 -6.13
N ASP A 113 0.67 -0.67 -6.65
CA ASP A 113 1.42 -0.57 -7.90
C ASP A 113 0.46 -0.58 -9.10
N GLU A 114 0.87 0.06 -10.19
CA GLU A 114 0.05 0.26 -11.40
C GLU A 114 -1.36 0.79 -11.08
N ILE A 115 -1.45 1.78 -10.18
CA ILE A 115 -2.73 2.32 -9.69
C ILE A 115 -3.65 2.79 -10.83
N HIS A 116 -3.08 3.22 -11.95
CA HIS A 116 -3.78 3.61 -13.17
C HIS A 116 -4.55 2.47 -13.86
N ARG A 117 -4.36 1.24 -13.41
CA ARG A 117 -5.06 0.04 -13.93
C ARG A 117 -6.21 -0.42 -13.05
N MET A 118 -6.54 0.32 -12.02
CA MET A 118 -7.75 0.06 -11.24
C MET A 118 -9.00 0.35 -12.09
N SER A 119 -10.08 -0.36 -11.80
CA SER A 119 -11.38 -0.04 -12.38
C SER A 119 -12.01 1.16 -11.67
N ALA A 120 -12.83 1.95 -12.39
CA ALA A 120 -13.54 3.08 -11.82
C ALA A 120 -14.39 2.70 -10.60
N HIS A 121 -14.96 1.49 -10.59
CA HIS A 121 -15.72 1.00 -9.44
C HIS A 121 -14.87 0.84 -8.17
N ILE A 122 -13.61 0.40 -8.30
CA ILE A 122 -12.70 0.30 -7.15
C ILE A 122 -12.24 1.69 -6.70
N GLU A 123 -12.01 2.61 -7.64
CA GLU A 123 -11.68 4.00 -7.33
C GLU A 123 -12.77 4.68 -6.51
N GLU A 124 -14.06 4.49 -6.87
CA GLU A 124 -15.21 5.03 -6.14
C GLU A 124 -15.27 4.57 -4.68
N ILE A 125 -14.77 3.37 -4.38
CA ILE A 125 -14.68 2.85 -3.00
C ILE A 125 -13.43 3.39 -2.28
N LEU A 126 -12.35 3.58 -3.02
CA LEU A 126 -11.08 4.04 -2.47
C LEU A 126 -11.14 5.52 -2.05
N TYR A 127 -11.82 6.38 -2.81
CA TYR A 127 -11.92 7.81 -2.49
C TYR A 127 -12.45 8.09 -1.07
N PRO A 128 -13.60 7.56 -0.62
CA PRO A 128 -14.06 7.78 0.75
C PRO A 128 -13.14 7.18 1.80
N ALA A 129 -12.40 6.11 1.45
CA ALA A 129 -11.42 5.51 2.35
C ALA A 129 -10.21 6.42 2.55
N MET A 130 -9.82 7.19 1.54
CA MET A 130 -8.72 8.15 1.61
C MET A 130 -9.12 9.47 2.27
N GLU A 131 -10.28 10.01 1.90
CA GLU A 131 -10.70 11.34 2.33
C GLU A 131 -11.33 11.32 3.73
N ASP A 132 -12.27 10.39 3.94
CA ASP A 132 -13.09 10.29 5.16
C ASP A 132 -12.62 9.19 6.12
N PHE A 133 -11.61 8.41 5.75
CA PHE A 133 -11.23 7.19 6.47
C PHE A 133 -12.44 6.30 6.75
N SER A 134 -13.26 6.08 5.74
CA SER A 134 -14.48 5.29 5.85
C SER A 134 -14.66 4.36 4.66
N LEU A 135 -15.18 3.18 4.93
CA LEU A 135 -15.48 2.16 3.94
C LEU A 135 -16.95 1.80 3.99
N SER A 136 -17.66 1.91 2.86
CA SER A 136 -19.05 1.50 2.73
C SER A 136 -19.12 0.10 2.09
N ILE A 137 -19.69 -0.86 2.81
CA ILE A 137 -19.85 -2.24 2.37
C ILE A 137 -21.33 -2.56 2.24
N ILE A 138 -21.74 -3.17 1.12
CA ILE A 138 -23.08 -3.69 0.95
C ILE A 138 -23.12 -5.13 1.48
N VAL A 139 -23.92 -5.36 2.52
CA VAL A 139 -24.12 -6.68 3.12
C VAL A 139 -25.54 -7.18 2.79
N GLY A 140 -25.61 -8.40 2.29
CA GLY A 140 -26.87 -9.02 1.86
C GLY A 140 -27.06 -8.97 0.33
N LYS A 141 -28.18 -9.52 -0.13
CA LYS A 141 -28.54 -9.56 -1.55
C LYS A 141 -29.99 -9.12 -1.74
N GLY A 142 -30.29 -8.53 -2.89
CA GLY A 142 -31.64 -8.11 -3.27
C GLY A 142 -32.21 -6.98 -2.37
N PRO A 143 -33.53 -6.92 -2.17
CA PRO A 143 -34.19 -5.84 -1.43
C PRO A 143 -33.80 -5.72 0.05
N LEU A 144 -33.17 -6.74 0.62
CA LEU A 144 -32.69 -6.77 2.00
C LEU A 144 -31.22 -6.36 2.14
N ALA A 145 -30.55 -5.99 1.06
CA ALA A 145 -29.18 -5.48 1.10
C ALA A 145 -29.10 -4.18 1.91
N ARG A 146 -28.15 -4.11 2.82
CA ARG A 146 -27.90 -2.94 3.67
C ARG A 146 -26.49 -2.44 3.44
N SER A 147 -26.33 -1.12 3.35
CA SER A 147 -25.02 -0.48 3.36
C SER A 147 -24.58 -0.29 4.81
N ILE A 148 -23.39 -0.78 5.12
CA ILE A 148 -22.73 -0.58 6.42
C ILE A 148 -21.51 0.30 6.17
N ARG A 149 -21.41 1.40 6.90
CA ARG A 149 -20.24 2.28 6.88
C ARG A 149 -19.31 1.90 8.05
N LEU A 150 -18.09 1.53 7.73
CA LEU A 150 -17.03 1.20 8.69
C LEU A 150 -16.06 2.39 8.76
N SER A 151 -15.69 2.81 9.98
CA SER A 151 -14.60 3.75 10.17
C SER A 151 -13.27 3.01 10.05
N LEU A 152 -12.34 3.59 9.29
CA LEU A 152 -10.98 3.10 9.16
C LEU A 152 -10.03 3.93 10.04
N PRO A 153 -8.95 3.34 10.57
CA PRO A 153 -7.89 4.13 11.15
C PRO A 153 -7.22 4.99 10.07
N LYS A 154 -6.60 6.09 10.49
CA LYS A 154 -5.82 6.94 9.57
C LYS A 154 -4.61 6.16 9.05
N PHE A 155 -4.45 6.09 7.74
CA PHE A 155 -3.38 5.39 7.04
C PHE A 155 -2.85 6.24 5.88
N THR A 156 -1.75 5.83 5.28
CA THR A 156 -1.20 6.44 4.08
C THR A 156 -1.44 5.55 2.87
N LEU A 157 -2.01 6.09 1.80
CA LEU A 157 -1.99 5.45 0.49
C LEU A 157 -0.77 5.95 -0.31
N ILE A 158 0.00 5.03 -0.87
CA ILE A 158 1.03 5.33 -1.87
C ILE A 158 0.64 4.62 -3.17
N GLY A 159 0.20 5.40 -4.14
CA GLY A 159 -0.03 4.92 -5.51
C GLY A 159 1.28 4.95 -6.31
N ALA A 160 1.51 3.96 -7.16
CA ALA A 160 2.61 3.98 -8.11
C ALA A 160 2.09 3.85 -9.54
N THR A 161 2.65 4.64 -10.45
CA THR A 161 2.27 4.63 -11.87
C THR A 161 3.49 4.87 -12.77
N THR A 162 3.44 4.29 -13.95
CA THR A 162 4.37 4.60 -15.04
C THR A 162 3.79 5.62 -16.04
N ARG A 163 2.54 6.05 -15.84
CA ARG A 163 1.81 6.94 -16.75
C ARG A 163 1.41 8.23 -16.04
N LEU A 164 1.67 9.38 -16.66
CA LEU A 164 1.15 10.68 -16.27
C LEU A 164 0.04 11.10 -17.24
N GLY A 165 -1.05 11.63 -16.72
CA GLY A 165 -2.06 12.31 -17.53
C GLY A 165 -3.02 11.38 -18.27
N LEU A 166 -3.51 10.35 -17.60
CA LEU A 166 -4.71 9.65 -18.04
C LEU A 166 -5.92 10.20 -17.31
#